data_c8c2596ece108723806d453f92fba292
#
_entry.id   c8c2596ece108723806d453f92fba292
#
_cell.length_a   1.000
_cell.length_b   1.000
_cell.length_c   1.000
_cell.angle_alpha   90.00
_cell.angle_beta   90.00
_cell.angle_gamma   90.00
#
_symmetry.space_group_name_H-M   'P 1'
#
loop_
_entity.id
_entity.type
_entity.pdbx_description
1 polymer ?
#
loop_
_entity_poly.entity_id
_entity_poly.type
_entity_poly.pdbx_seq_one_letter_code
_entity_poly.pdbx_strand_id
1 'polypeptide(L)'
;MRSIYPVLRYPDPRAAVDFLRSAFGLTVHEVHEGPDGSVRHAQLGYGDDLVMLGPGPAPASRPADDDYRVYVAVDDVDAHHERARAAGAEIVRPPFDTDYGSRDYAARDLAGLVWSFGTYRP
;
A
#
# COMPACT_ATOMS: atom_id res chain seq x y z
N MET A 1 7.68 -20.88 -2.02
CA MET A 1 7.99 -19.98 -0.89
C MET A 1 8.35 -18.60 -1.41
N ARG A 2 7.79 -17.58 -0.86
CA ARG A 2 8.15 -16.21 -1.22
C ARG A 2 9.50 -15.87 -0.61
N SER A 3 10.24 -14.99 -1.28
CA SER A 3 11.57 -14.57 -0.81
C SER A 3 11.81 -13.06 -0.93
N ILE A 4 10.93 -12.34 -1.62
CA ILE A 4 11.07 -10.90 -1.80
C ILE A 4 9.95 -10.22 -1.03
N TYR A 5 10.36 -9.34 -0.10
CA TYR A 5 9.42 -8.62 0.75
C TYR A 5 9.79 -7.15 0.76
N PRO A 6 8.94 -6.27 0.22
CA PRO A 6 9.17 -4.84 0.35
C PRO A 6 9.23 -4.41 1.81
N VAL A 7 10.11 -3.48 2.12
CA VAL A 7 10.20 -2.88 3.46
C VAL A 7 9.91 -1.40 3.31
N LEU A 8 8.85 -0.94 3.96
CA LEU A 8 8.37 0.43 3.87
C LEU A 8 8.57 1.13 5.20
N ARG A 9 8.97 2.40 5.16
CA ARG A 9 9.23 3.19 6.35
C ARG A 9 8.20 4.30 6.49
N TYR A 10 7.72 4.48 7.71
CA TYR A 10 6.69 5.48 8.01
C TYR A 10 7.04 6.23 9.29
N PRO A 11 6.80 7.55 9.35
CA PRO A 11 6.99 8.29 10.60
C PRO A 11 6.10 7.76 11.74
N ASP A 12 4.89 7.33 11.41
CA ASP A 12 3.95 6.74 12.35
C ASP A 12 3.49 5.38 11.82
N PRO A 13 4.22 4.29 12.15
CA PRO A 13 3.86 2.97 11.63
C PRO A 13 2.46 2.48 12.04
N ARG A 14 1.96 2.86 13.22
CA ARG A 14 0.62 2.47 13.64
C ARG A 14 -0.44 3.09 12.75
N ALA A 15 -0.31 4.37 12.44
CA ALA A 15 -1.20 5.04 11.50
C ALA A 15 -1.13 4.41 10.11
N ALA A 16 0.07 3.99 9.69
CA ALA A 16 0.26 3.30 8.41
C ALA A 16 -0.45 1.94 8.40
N VAL A 17 -0.35 1.15 9.48
CA VAL A 17 -1.07 -0.12 9.59
C VAL A 17 -2.57 0.11 9.43
N ASP A 18 -3.12 1.09 10.14
CA ASP A 18 -4.55 1.38 10.08
C ASP A 18 -4.98 1.85 8.69
N PHE A 19 -4.19 2.71 8.06
CA PHE A 19 -4.48 3.23 6.71
C PHE A 19 -4.44 2.11 5.67
N LEU A 20 -3.37 1.32 5.65
CA LEU A 20 -3.20 0.28 4.64
C LEU A 20 -4.28 -0.79 4.76
N ARG A 21 -4.71 -1.08 5.98
CA ARG A 21 -5.82 -2.00 6.21
C ARG A 21 -7.14 -1.42 5.72
N SER A 22 -7.45 -0.18 6.11
CA SER A 22 -8.75 0.44 5.82
C SER A 22 -8.91 0.84 4.36
N ALA A 23 -7.88 1.45 3.78
CA ALA A 23 -7.94 2.01 2.43
C ALA A 23 -7.61 0.97 1.36
N PHE A 24 -6.55 0.20 1.57
CA PHE A 24 -6.05 -0.71 0.54
C PHE A 24 -6.39 -2.18 0.79
N GLY A 25 -7.02 -2.49 1.91
CA GLY A 25 -7.52 -3.83 2.18
C GLY A 25 -6.45 -4.85 2.57
N LEU A 26 -5.28 -4.39 3.04
CA LEU A 26 -4.27 -5.30 3.52
C LEU A 26 -4.70 -5.92 4.85
N THR A 27 -4.20 -7.13 5.11
CA THR A 27 -4.49 -7.88 6.34
C THR A 27 -3.30 -7.77 7.27
N VAL A 28 -3.55 -7.44 8.52
CA VAL A 28 -2.50 -7.36 9.55
C VAL A 28 -2.13 -8.78 9.98
N HIS A 29 -0.87 -9.17 9.78
CA HIS A 29 -0.36 -10.48 10.19
C HIS A 29 0.34 -10.41 11.54
N GLU A 30 1.26 -9.45 11.71
CA GLU A 30 2.01 -9.27 12.95
C GLU A 30 2.27 -7.79 13.20
N VAL A 31 2.26 -7.42 14.48
CA VAL A 31 2.67 -6.08 14.93
C VAL A 31 3.57 -6.29 16.16
N HIS A 32 4.80 -5.78 16.07
CA HIS A 32 5.76 -5.84 17.17
C HIS A 32 5.95 -4.45 17.75
N GLU A 33 5.67 -4.32 19.03
CA GLU A 33 5.75 -3.05 19.73
C GLU A 33 7.01 -2.99 20.60
N GLY A 34 7.57 -1.77 20.73
CA GLY A 34 8.63 -1.50 21.68
C GLY A 34 8.10 -1.31 23.11
N PRO A 35 9.00 -1.08 24.09
CA PRO A 35 8.60 -0.87 25.48
C PRO A 35 7.67 0.32 25.69
N ASP A 36 7.73 1.32 24.80
CA ASP A 36 6.90 2.52 24.84
C ASP A 36 5.55 2.34 24.12
N GLY A 37 5.25 1.13 23.62
CA GLY A 37 4.04 0.85 22.87
C GLY A 37 4.08 1.28 21.41
N SER A 38 5.17 1.89 20.94
CA SER A 38 5.29 2.25 19.53
C SER A 38 5.54 1.03 18.66
N VAL A 39 5.03 1.03 17.43
CA VAL A 39 5.23 -0.07 16.50
C VAL A 39 6.66 -0.02 15.97
N ARG A 40 7.42 -1.10 16.15
CA ARG A 40 8.79 -1.25 15.67
C ARG A 40 8.84 -2.01 14.36
N HIS A 41 7.91 -2.91 14.15
CA HIS A 41 7.85 -3.75 12.96
C HIS A 41 6.42 -4.24 12.79
N ALA A 42 5.94 -4.26 11.55
CA ALA A 42 4.66 -4.88 11.24
C ALA A 42 4.75 -5.62 9.91
N GLN A 43 3.90 -6.62 9.77
CA GLN A 43 3.77 -7.42 8.55
C GLN A 43 2.32 -7.37 8.12
N LEU A 44 2.07 -6.92 6.90
CA LEU A 44 0.74 -6.84 6.33
C LEU A 44 0.70 -7.64 5.04
N GLY A 45 -0.39 -8.36 4.84
CA GLY A 45 -0.54 -9.25 3.69
C GLY A 45 -1.61 -8.81 2.73
N TYR A 46 -1.47 -9.28 1.50
CA TYR A 46 -2.53 -9.25 0.51
C TYR A 46 -2.45 -10.57 -0.25
N GLY A 47 -3.50 -11.40 -0.14
CA GLY A 47 -3.40 -12.77 -0.61
C GLY A 47 -2.27 -13.50 0.12
N ASP A 48 -1.36 -14.11 -0.64
CA ASP A 48 -0.23 -14.87 -0.08
C ASP A 48 1.05 -14.03 0.08
N ASP A 49 1.01 -12.77 -0.30
CA ASP A 49 2.19 -11.90 -0.29
C ASP A 49 2.19 -11.00 0.94
N LEU A 50 3.38 -10.47 1.26
CA LEU A 50 3.59 -9.62 2.43
C LEU A 50 4.37 -8.38 2.08
N VAL A 51 4.07 -7.30 2.81
CA VAL A 51 4.97 -6.17 2.96
C VAL A 51 5.34 -6.05 4.44
N MET A 52 6.55 -5.58 4.70
CA MET A 52 7.01 -5.26 6.05
C MET A 52 7.08 -3.76 6.22
N LEU A 53 6.81 -3.27 7.41
CA LEU A 53 6.96 -1.85 7.67
C LEU A 53 7.52 -1.59 9.06
N GLY A 54 8.14 -0.43 9.19
CA GLY A 54 8.70 0.02 10.44
C GLY A 54 8.88 1.53 10.46
N PRO A 55 9.42 2.06 11.57
CA PRO A 55 9.59 3.50 11.71
C PRO A 55 10.72 4.04 10.84
N GLY A 56 10.51 5.24 10.31
CA GLY A 56 11.51 5.96 9.54
C GLY A 56 10.92 7.26 9.04
N PRO A 57 11.78 8.20 8.61
CA PRO A 57 11.30 9.50 8.15
C PRO A 57 10.50 9.38 6.86
N ALA A 58 9.54 10.29 6.69
CA ALA A 58 8.87 10.45 5.41
C ALA A 58 9.89 10.92 4.35
N PRO A 59 9.65 10.62 3.05
CA PRO A 59 10.52 11.16 2.01
C PRO A 59 10.62 12.68 2.09
N ALA A 60 11.81 13.23 1.77
CA ALA A 60 12.02 14.68 1.78
C ALA A 60 11.15 15.39 0.74
N SER A 61 10.80 14.70 -0.34
CA SER A 61 9.84 15.15 -1.34
C SER A 61 8.95 13.98 -1.72
N ARG A 62 7.75 14.28 -2.21
CA ARG A 62 6.83 13.24 -2.66
C ARG A 62 7.38 12.60 -3.93
N PRO A 63 7.48 11.25 -3.98
CA PRO A 63 7.90 10.57 -5.20
C PRO A 63 6.96 10.90 -6.37
N ALA A 64 7.51 10.95 -7.58
CA ALA A 64 6.70 11.05 -8.77
C ALA A 64 5.93 9.74 -8.99
N ASP A 65 4.85 9.81 -9.76
CA ASP A 65 3.96 8.66 -9.97
C ASP A 65 4.68 7.48 -10.63
N ASP A 66 5.71 7.74 -11.41
CA ASP A 66 6.46 6.74 -12.15
C ASP A 66 7.80 6.38 -11.50
N ASP A 67 8.10 6.88 -10.29
CA ASP A 67 9.33 6.52 -9.59
C ASP A 67 9.22 5.11 -9.01
N TYR A 68 9.06 5.00 -7.70
CA TYR A 68 8.91 3.71 -7.03
C TYR A 68 7.48 3.54 -6.58
N ARG A 69 6.94 2.34 -6.79
CA ARG A 69 5.60 2.04 -6.33
C ARG A 69 5.48 0.57 -5.94
N VAL A 70 4.51 0.28 -5.11
CA VAL A 70 4.08 -1.09 -4.84
C VAL A 70 2.89 -1.37 -5.77
N TYR A 71 2.97 -2.44 -6.53
CA TYR A 71 1.87 -2.90 -7.36
C TYR A 71 1.18 -4.09 -6.69
N VAL A 72 -0.13 -4.03 -6.62
CA VAL A 72 -0.95 -5.10 -6.04
C VAL A 72 -1.96 -5.55 -7.09
N ALA A 73 -1.98 -6.84 -7.40
CA ALA A 73 -3.00 -7.41 -8.28
C ALA A 73 -4.30 -7.58 -7.50
N VAL A 74 -5.39 -7.04 -8.04
CA VAL A 74 -6.72 -7.11 -7.44
C VAL A 74 -7.73 -7.61 -8.46
N ASP A 75 -8.82 -8.21 -7.99
CA ASP A 75 -9.82 -8.76 -8.89
C ASP A 75 -10.81 -7.72 -9.37
N ASP A 76 -11.25 -6.82 -8.49
CA ASP A 76 -12.24 -5.77 -8.81
C ASP A 76 -11.61 -4.40 -8.54
N VAL A 77 -11.06 -3.81 -9.60
CA VAL A 77 -10.36 -2.53 -9.52
C VAL A 77 -11.31 -1.40 -9.11
N ASP A 78 -12.51 -1.37 -9.66
CA ASP A 78 -13.44 -0.29 -9.35
C ASP A 78 -13.90 -0.32 -7.90
N ALA A 79 -14.18 -1.49 -7.34
CA ALA A 79 -14.56 -1.64 -5.94
C ALA A 79 -13.40 -1.27 -5.02
N HIS A 80 -12.18 -1.69 -5.37
CA HIS A 80 -10.98 -1.37 -4.59
C HIS A 80 -10.73 0.14 -4.60
N HIS A 81 -10.84 0.78 -5.75
CA HIS A 81 -10.72 2.22 -5.89
C HIS A 81 -11.73 2.97 -5.01
N GLU A 82 -12.99 2.56 -5.04
CA GLU A 82 -14.04 3.21 -4.26
C GLU A 82 -13.77 3.09 -2.75
N ARG A 83 -13.30 1.93 -2.31
CA ARG A 83 -12.90 1.72 -0.91
C ARG A 83 -11.76 2.66 -0.52
N ALA A 84 -10.72 2.74 -1.35
CA ALA A 84 -9.55 3.60 -1.08
C ALA A 84 -9.96 5.07 -1.02
N ARG A 85 -10.76 5.50 -1.99
CA ARG A 85 -11.25 6.88 -2.06
C ARG A 85 -12.08 7.22 -0.82
N ALA A 86 -13.01 6.36 -0.44
CA ALA A 86 -13.87 6.58 0.72
C ALA A 86 -13.08 6.63 2.04
N ALA A 87 -11.97 5.90 2.13
CA ALA A 87 -11.10 5.92 3.29
C ALA A 87 -10.10 7.09 3.31
N GLY A 88 -10.15 7.97 2.32
CA GLY A 88 -9.34 9.19 2.30
C GLY A 88 -8.02 9.08 1.56
N ALA A 89 -7.78 8.02 0.78
CA ALA A 89 -6.58 7.94 -0.03
C ALA A 89 -6.59 9.00 -1.13
N GLU A 90 -5.43 9.54 -1.42
CA GLU A 90 -5.27 10.48 -2.54
C GLU A 90 -5.19 9.68 -3.83
N ILE A 91 -6.19 9.80 -4.69
CA ILE A 91 -6.21 9.09 -5.98
C ILE A 91 -5.31 9.84 -6.96
N VAL A 92 -4.24 9.18 -7.38
CA VAL A 92 -3.28 9.72 -8.34
C VAL A 92 -3.83 9.56 -9.75
N ARG A 93 -4.39 8.38 -10.03
CA ARG A 93 -4.97 8.07 -11.32
C ARG A 93 -6.23 7.22 -11.10
N PRO A 94 -7.40 7.72 -11.53
CA PRO A 94 -8.63 6.92 -11.38
C PRO A 94 -8.59 5.68 -12.29
N PRO A 95 -9.51 4.73 -12.10
CA PRO A 95 -9.52 3.50 -12.90
C PRO A 95 -9.52 3.78 -14.41
N PHE A 96 -8.67 3.06 -15.12
CA PHE A 96 -8.54 3.17 -16.57
C PHE A 96 -8.17 1.80 -17.15
N ASP A 97 -8.52 1.60 -18.42
CA ASP A 97 -8.14 0.39 -19.15
C ASP A 97 -6.79 0.60 -19.82
N THR A 98 -5.88 -0.37 -19.64
CA THR A 98 -4.56 -0.32 -20.25
C THR A 98 -4.60 -0.85 -21.70
N ASP A 99 -3.54 -0.56 -22.48
CA ASP A 99 -3.43 -1.05 -23.85
C ASP A 99 -3.28 -2.57 -23.93
N TYR A 100 -2.85 -3.20 -22.84
CA TYR A 100 -2.56 -4.64 -22.81
C TYR A 100 -3.63 -5.46 -22.09
N GLY A 101 -4.83 -4.91 -21.95
CA GLY A 101 -6.00 -5.69 -21.54
C GLY A 101 -6.23 -5.78 -20.04
N SER A 102 -5.57 -4.97 -19.24
CA SER A 102 -5.84 -4.88 -17.80
C SER A 102 -6.57 -3.59 -17.48
N ARG A 103 -6.99 -3.47 -16.21
CA ARG A 103 -7.58 -2.24 -15.69
C ARG A 103 -6.86 -1.89 -14.39
N ASP A 104 -6.40 -0.65 -14.27
CA ASP A 104 -5.56 -0.19 -13.17
C ASP A 104 -6.07 1.10 -12.57
N TYR A 105 -5.65 1.39 -11.33
CA TYR A 105 -5.70 2.73 -10.77
C TYR A 105 -4.49 2.91 -9.82
N ALA A 106 -4.23 4.14 -9.40
CA ALA A 106 -3.13 4.42 -8.49
C ALA A 106 -3.56 5.41 -7.41
N ALA A 107 -3.01 5.23 -6.20
CA ALA A 107 -3.29 6.09 -5.06
C ALA A 107 -2.05 6.23 -4.20
N ARG A 108 -1.97 7.35 -3.45
CA ARG A 108 -0.90 7.56 -2.47
C ARG A 108 -1.35 7.10 -1.11
N ASP A 109 -0.43 6.54 -0.35
CA ASP A 109 -0.67 6.28 1.05
C ASP A 109 -0.44 7.56 1.88
N LEU A 110 -0.57 7.44 3.21
CA LEU A 110 -0.48 8.58 4.13
C LEU A 110 0.90 9.22 4.15
N ALA A 111 1.94 8.52 3.69
CA ALA A 111 3.30 9.06 3.60
C ALA A 111 3.65 9.54 2.19
N GLY A 112 2.73 9.42 1.24
CA GLY A 112 2.93 9.86 -0.13
C GLY A 112 3.50 8.81 -1.08
N LEU A 113 3.73 7.58 -0.62
CA LEU A 113 4.17 6.49 -1.49
C LEU A 113 3.02 6.09 -2.41
N VAL A 114 3.34 5.90 -3.69
CA VAL A 114 2.35 5.51 -4.69
C VAL A 114 2.17 4.00 -4.68
N TRP A 115 0.93 3.58 -4.64
CA TRP A 115 0.50 2.19 -4.79
C TRP A 115 -0.34 2.09 -6.07
N SER A 116 -0.03 1.10 -6.90
CA SER A 116 -0.84 0.79 -8.08
C SER A 116 -1.61 -0.50 -7.85
N PHE A 117 -2.85 -0.52 -8.27
CA PHE A 117 -3.73 -1.67 -8.14
C PHE A 117 -4.29 -2.00 -9.52
N GLY A 118 -4.23 -3.26 -9.90
CA GLY A 118 -4.69 -3.62 -11.23
C GLY A 118 -5.00 -5.10 -11.38
N THR A 119 -5.58 -5.44 -12.51
CA THR A 119 -5.93 -6.83 -12.82
C THR A 119 -4.78 -7.62 -13.43
N TYR A 120 -3.69 -6.95 -13.82
CA TYR A 120 -2.53 -7.63 -14.40
C TYR A 120 -1.84 -8.48 -13.34
N ARG A 121 -1.56 -9.72 -13.68
CA ARG A 121 -0.78 -10.64 -12.84
C ARG A 121 0.43 -11.11 -13.63
N PRO A 122 1.66 -10.73 -13.19
CA PRO A 122 2.87 -11.17 -13.83
C PRO A 122 3.06 -12.68 -13.77
#